data_a51e565754503a7c7abc55507b584504
#
_entry.id   a51e565754503a7c7abc55507b584504
#
_cell.length_a   1.000
_cell.length_b   1.000
_cell.length_c   1.000
_cell.angle_alpha   90.00
_cell.angle_beta   90.00
_cell.angle_gamma   90.00
#
_symmetry.space_group_name_H-M   'P 1'
#
loop_
_entity.id
_entity.type
_entity.pdbx_description
1 polymer ?
#
loop_
_entity_poly.entity_id
_entity_poly.type
_entity_poly.pdbx_seq_one_letter_code
_entity_poly.pdbx_strand_id
1 'polypeptide(L)'
;MRSLVALAVLALLYLGILFYPTPLFANAARIGRYRVYSDEPVSAAIADAIADLERRLAAMEHPPPSGNHRVYLCNSPQRYAFFAFLTRKSPESLAIGLSFPNESFVSMTRVRRFAEANRGRLRHTRFEGNLAEVLAHEISHFNSLRALGLRRHLSLPLWKSEGWAEYQANLAAIRADTSYDLHARIDQLLDDRLWGESARLARRLWEAQLLVEFLGEVKGFRLADLAREDVTEASARNAMMEWHRPGTVGSAPSSVGRPTATWIYRSPKSSK
;
A
#
# COMPACT_ATOMS: atom_id res chain seq x y z
N MET A 1 36.49 25.93 11.05
CA MET A 1 35.53 26.59 10.18
C MET A 1 35.32 25.87 8.83
N ARG A 2 36.36 25.55 8.05
CA ARG A 2 36.22 24.91 6.70
C ARG A 2 35.46 23.58 6.76
N SER A 3 35.70 22.72 7.74
CA SER A 3 35.00 21.43 7.89
C SER A 3 33.53 21.58 8.21
N LEU A 4 33.11 22.54 9.00
CA LEU A 4 31.71 22.82 9.32
C LEU A 4 30.94 23.33 8.08
N VAL A 5 31.58 24.20 7.29
CA VAL A 5 30.98 24.68 6.02
C VAL A 5 30.81 23.53 5.05
N ALA A 6 31.80 22.65 4.90
CA ALA A 6 31.66 21.47 4.04
C ALA A 6 30.53 20.53 4.49
N LEU A 7 30.41 20.27 5.79
CA LEU A 7 29.31 19.48 6.34
C LEU A 7 27.94 20.12 6.09
N ALA A 8 27.82 21.43 6.28
CA ALA A 8 26.58 22.17 6.00
C ALA A 8 26.19 22.09 4.53
N VAL A 9 27.16 22.26 3.61
CA VAL A 9 26.92 22.13 2.16
C VAL A 9 26.45 20.71 1.81
N LEU A 10 27.10 19.68 2.35
CA LEU A 10 26.71 18.29 2.11
C LEU A 10 25.29 18.00 2.65
N ALA A 11 24.96 18.51 3.83
CA ALA A 11 23.63 18.37 4.40
C ALA A 11 22.56 19.08 3.55
N LEU A 12 22.86 20.29 3.05
CA LEU A 12 21.94 21.01 2.16
C LEU A 12 21.75 20.29 0.80
N LEU A 13 22.85 19.75 0.23
CA LEU A 13 22.77 18.93 -0.98
C LEU A 13 21.92 17.66 -0.76
N TYR A 14 22.17 16.97 0.34
CA TYR A 14 21.38 15.78 0.73
C TYR A 14 19.89 16.12 0.86
N LEU A 15 19.55 17.15 1.62
CA LEU A 15 18.17 17.61 1.79
C LEU A 15 17.58 18.09 0.46
N GLY A 16 18.35 18.83 -0.35
CA GLY A 16 17.92 19.29 -1.66
C GLY A 16 17.55 18.13 -2.58
N ILE A 17 18.38 17.09 -2.66
CA ILE A 17 18.09 15.89 -3.46
C ILE A 17 16.88 15.12 -2.90
N LEU A 18 16.76 15.02 -1.58
CA LEU A 18 15.68 14.26 -0.94
C LEU A 18 14.32 14.95 -1.09
N PHE A 19 14.26 16.29 -0.95
CA PHE A 19 13.01 17.05 -1.00
C PHE A 19 12.69 17.65 -2.38
N TYR A 20 13.66 17.67 -3.27
CA TYR A 20 13.52 18.22 -4.60
C TYR A 20 14.26 17.37 -5.66
N PRO A 21 13.91 16.09 -5.80
CA PRO A 21 14.58 15.18 -6.75
C PRO A 21 14.23 15.43 -8.20
N THR A 22 13.24 16.29 -8.49
CA THR A 22 12.71 16.59 -9.83
C THR A 22 13.78 16.80 -10.89
N PRO A 23 14.87 17.56 -10.66
CA PRO A 23 15.89 17.79 -11.69
C PRO A 23 16.64 16.52 -12.12
N LEU A 24 16.55 15.44 -11.36
CA LEU A 24 17.18 14.16 -11.67
C LEU A 24 16.38 13.31 -12.67
N PHE A 25 15.17 13.74 -13.06
CA PHE A 25 14.26 13.02 -13.96
C PHE A 25 14.06 13.82 -15.25
N ALA A 26 14.32 13.17 -16.40
CA ALA A 26 14.28 13.82 -17.71
C ALA A 26 12.85 14.08 -18.23
N ASN A 27 11.88 13.30 -17.75
CA ASN A 27 10.50 13.37 -18.23
C ASN A 27 9.56 13.68 -17.08
N ALA A 28 8.53 14.47 -17.37
CA ALA A 28 7.48 14.81 -16.43
C ALA A 28 6.12 14.82 -17.13
N ALA A 29 5.10 14.34 -16.42
CA ALA A 29 3.71 14.41 -16.87
C ALA A 29 2.81 14.76 -15.68
N ARG A 30 1.69 15.45 -15.96
CA ARG A 30 0.61 15.63 -15.00
C ARG A 30 -0.57 14.75 -15.39
N ILE A 31 -0.94 13.84 -14.50
CA ILE A 31 -2.05 12.92 -14.70
C ILE A 31 -3.02 13.11 -13.51
N GLY A 32 -4.12 13.81 -13.74
CA GLY A 32 -5.02 14.22 -12.68
C GLY A 32 -4.32 15.07 -11.62
N ARG A 33 -4.36 14.61 -10.36
CA ARG A 33 -3.69 15.25 -9.22
C ARG A 33 -2.24 14.80 -9.01
N TYR A 34 -1.72 13.87 -9.83
CA TYR A 34 -0.37 13.36 -9.71
C TYR A 34 0.59 14.12 -10.61
N ARG A 35 1.80 14.37 -10.09
CA ARG A 35 2.95 14.78 -10.89
C ARG A 35 3.86 13.57 -10.99
N VAL A 36 3.93 13.00 -12.18
CA VAL A 36 4.74 11.81 -12.47
C VAL A 36 6.04 12.26 -13.12
N TYR A 37 7.15 11.87 -12.52
CA TYR A 37 8.51 12.11 -13.01
C TYR A 37 9.15 10.76 -13.35
N SER A 38 9.89 10.70 -14.45
CA SER A 38 10.47 9.45 -14.93
C SER A 38 11.79 9.70 -15.66
N ASP A 39 12.69 8.73 -15.62
CA ASP A 39 13.91 8.70 -16.43
C ASP A 39 13.64 8.17 -17.86
N GLU A 40 12.45 7.65 -18.12
CA GLU A 40 11.95 7.27 -19.44
C GLU A 40 10.66 8.04 -19.77
N PRO A 41 10.26 8.13 -21.05
CA PRO A 41 9.00 8.76 -21.44
C PRO A 41 7.80 8.14 -20.69
N VAL A 42 6.91 8.99 -20.19
CA VAL A 42 5.69 8.55 -19.49
C VAL A 42 4.69 8.02 -20.51
N SER A 43 4.43 6.71 -20.50
CA SER A 43 3.56 6.03 -21.46
C SER A 43 2.07 6.11 -21.06
N ALA A 44 1.17 5.79 -22.01
CA ALA A 44 -0.27 5.67 -21.75
C ALA A 44 -0.58 4.64 -20.65
N ALA A 45 0.17 3.53 -20.57
CA ALA A 45 0.00 2.52 -19.53
C ALA A 45 0.21 3.09 -18.11
N ILE A 46 1.04 4.13 -17.95
CA ILE A 46 1.18 4.83 -16.66
C ILE A 46 -0.10 5.63 -16.34
N ALA A 47 -0.72 6.25 -17.36
CA ALA A 47 -2.00 6.96 -17.15
C ALA A 47 -3.11 5.99 -16.72
N ASP A 48 -3.19 4.81 -17.33
CA ASP A 48 -4.14 3.75 -16.97
C ASP A 48 -3.90 3.26 -15.54
N ALA A 49 -2.64 3.07 -15.15
CA ALA A 49 -2.27 2.70 -13.79
C ALA A 49 -2.67 3.79 -12.76
N ILE A 50 -2.53 5.07 -13.10
CA ILE A 50 -2.98 6.17 -12.23
C ILE A 50 -4.51 6.20 -12.14
N ALA A 51 -5.25 5.90 -13.21
CA ALA A 51 -6.71 5.78 -13.16
C ALA A 51 -7.16 4.61 -12.27
N ASP A 52 -6.45 3.47 -12.32
CA ASP A 52 -6.69 2.35 -11.39
C ASP A 52 -6.37 2.74 -9.93
N LEU A 53 -5.27 3.45 -9.71
CA LEU A 53 -4.91 3.98 -8.40
C LEU A 53 -6.05 4.83 -7.81
N GLU A 54 -6.64 5.75 -8.57
CA GLU A 54 -7.76 6.57 -8.09
C GLU A 54 -8.97 5.71 -7.66
N ARG A 55 -9.28 4.64 -8.40
CA ARG A 55 -10.35 3.71 -8.02
C ARG A 55 -10.03 2.98 -6.70
N ARG A 56 -8.78 2.55 -6.50
CA ARG A 56 -8.32 1.91 -5.26
C ARG A 56 -8.41 2.87 -4.08
N LEU A 57 -7.94 4.10 -4.25
CA LEU A 57 -7.95 5.12 -3.20
C LEU A 57 -9.36 5.55 -2.79
N ALA A 58 -10.31 5.56 -3.73
CA ALA A 58 -11.71 5.87 -3.44
C ALA A 58 -12.39 4.83 -2.54
N ALA A 59 -11.90 3.59 -2.54
CA ALA A 59 -12.40 2.50 -1.71
C ALA A 59 -11.79 2.46 -0.29
N MET A 60 -10.69 3.17 -0.06
CA MET A 60 -9.98 3.16 1.24
C MET A 60 -10.83 3.78 2.35
N GLU A 61 -10.62 3.30 3.58
CA GLU A 61 -11.29 3.85 4.77
C GLU A 61 -10.97 5.34 4.97
N HIS A 62 -9.73 5.72 4.71
CA HIS A 62 -9.25 7.09 4.77
C HIS A 62 -8.67 7.48 3.41
N PRO A 63 -9.50 7.95 2.48
CA PRO A 63 -9.00 8.39 1.18
C PRO A 63 -8.05 9.60 1.36
N PRO A 64 -7.00 9.69 0.55
CA PRO A 64 -6.07 10.80 0.65
C PRO A 64 -6.78 12.12 0.32
N PRO A 65 -6.36 13.23 0.97
CA PRO A 65 -6.91 14.52 0.63
C PRO A 65 -6.65 14.88 -0.82
N SER A 66 -7.45 15.77 -1.34
CA SER A 66 -7.19 16.43 -2.61
C SER A 66 -5.87 17.21 -2.52
N GLY A 67 -4.80 16.66 -3.04
CA GLY A 67 -3.47 17.27 -3.03
C GLY A 67 -2.60 16.69 -4.14
N ASN A 68 -1.57 17.42 -4.53
CA ASN A 68 -0.60 16.93 -5.50
C ASN A 68 0.28 15.87 -4.85
N HIS A 69 0.25 14.64 -5.37
CA HIS A 69 1.19 13.59 -5.02
C HIS A 69 2.26 13.49 -6.10
N ARG A 70 3.53 13.44 -5.72
CA ARG A 70 4.65 13.29 -6.64
C ARG A 70 5.08 11.83 -6.72
N VAL A 71 5.11 11.29 -7.93
CA VAL A 71 5.49 9.91 -8.21
C VAL A 71 6.76 9.93 -9.05
N TYR A 72 7.81 9.30 -8.57
CA TYR A 72 9.10 9.18 -9.23
C TYR A 72 9.31 7.75 -9.70
N LEU A 73 9.24 7.52 -11.01
CA LEU A 73 9.40 6.22 -11.64
C LEU A 73 10.88 6.00 -11.97
N CYS A 74 11.53 5.16 -11.17
CA CYS A 74 12.92 4.77 -11.38
C CYS A 74 12.96 3.53 -12.28
N ASN A 75 13.27 3.71 -13.57
CA ASN A 75 13.33 2.61 -14.54
C ASN A 75 14.67 1.86 -14.48
N SER A 76 15.73 2.44 -13.88
CA SER A 76 16.97 1.74 -13.61
C SER A 76 17.10 1.31 -12.15
N PRO A 77 17.64 0.09 -11.87
CA PRO A 77 17.89 -0.37 -10.51
C PRO A 77 18.83 0.54 -9.73
N GLN A 78 19.82 1.14 -10.40
CA GLN A 78 20.80 2.02 -9.78
C GLN A 78 20.16 3.31 -9.28
N ARG A 79 19.24 3.90 -10.06
CA ARG A 79 18.51 5.10 -9.65
C ARG A 79 17.65 4.83 -8.44
N TYR A 80 16.92 3.71 -8.44
CA TYR A 80 16.13 3.33 -7.28
C TYR A 80 16.99 3.07 -6.05
N ALA A 81 18.10 2.32 -6.21
CA ALA A 81 19.03 2.05 -5.13
C ALA A 81 19.65 3.34 -4.53
N PHE A 82 19.87 4.37 -5.36
CA PHE A 82 20.32 5.68 -4.89
C PHE A 82 19.30 6.31 -3.94
N PHE A 83 18.03 6.36 -4.30
CA PHE A 83 16.99 6.90 -3.41
C PHE A 83 16.73 6.01 -2.19
N ALA A 84 16.81 4.69 -2.34
CA ALA A 84 16.72 3.75 -1.22
C ALA A 84 17.84 4.00 -0.20
N PHE A 85 19.08 4.22 -0.67
CA PHE A 85 20.22 4.58 0.18
C PHE A 85 19.97 5.91 0.91
N LEU A 86 19.55 6.97 0.20
CA LEU A 86 19.26 8.28 0.80
C LEU A 86 18.16 8.21 1.87
N THR A 87 17.16 7.37 1.68
CA THR A 87 16.04 7.21 2.62
C THR A 87 16.26 6.12 3.68
N ARG A 88 17.43 5.46 3.65
CA ARG A 88 17.79 4.31 4.50
C ARG A 88 16.77 3.17 4.40
N LYS A 89 16.18 2.98 3.23
CA LYS A 89 15.27 1.89 2.91
C LYS A 89 15.99 0.79 2.13
N SER A 90 15.36 -0.38 2.06
CA SER A 90 15.91 -1.49 1.29
C SER A 90 15.85 -1.20 -0.21
N PRO A 91 16.93 -1.39 -0.97
CA PRO A 91 16.91 -1.34 -2.42
C PRO A 91 16.08 -2.50 -3.02
N GLU A 92 15.70 -3.49 -2.19
CA GLU A 92 14.88 -4.63 -2.59
C GLU A 92 13.36 -4.34 -2.55
N SER A 93 12.92 -3.23 -1.94
CA SER A 93 11.51 -2.85 -1.92
C SER A 93 11.01 -2.47 -3.32
N LEU A 94 9.69 -2.57 -3.53
CA LEU A 94 9.04 -2.17 -4.79
C LEU A 94 8.91 -0.65 -4.89
N ALA A 95 8.64 -0.01 -3.76
CA ALA A 95 8.53 1.44 -3.66
C ALA A 95 9.04 1.96 -2.31
N ILE A 96 9.13 3.27 -2.21
CA ILE A 96 9.45 4.02 -1.00
C ILE A 96 8.51 5.21 -0.94
N GLY A 97 7.70 5.26 0.10
CA GLY A 97 6.85 6.40 0.37
C GLY A 97 7.50 7.38 1.35
N LEU A 98 7.42 8.67 1.03
CA LEU A 98 7.78 9.77 1.93
C LEU A 98 6.53 10.57 2.25
N SER A 99 6.04 10.45 3.47
CA SER A 99 4.84 11.14 3.93
C SER A 99 4.97 12.66 3.89
N PHE A 100 6.16 13.16 3.99
CA PHE A 100 6.53 14.54 3.75
C PHE A 100 7.77 14.55 2.84
N PRO A 101 7.66 15.12 1.64
CA PRO A 101 6.65 16.04 1.09
C PRO A 101 5.51 15.38 0.27
N ASN A 102 5.07 14.18 0.56
CA ASN A 102 4.03 13.44 -0.15
C ASN A 102 4.51 12.90 -1.52
N GLU A 103 5.50 12.03 -1.45
CA GLU A 103 6.22 11.49 -2.60
C GLU A 103 6.32 9.97 -2.54
N SER A 104 6.33 9.34 -3.71
CA SER A 104 6.63 7.92 -3.85
C SER A 104 7.69 7.70 -4.92
N PHE A 105 8.76 6.96 -4.58
CA PHE A 105 9.75 6.46 -5.52
C PHE A 105 9.46 5.00 -5.82
N VAL A 106 9.31 4.65 -7.08
CA VAL A 106 8.92 3.31 -7.50
C VAL A 106 10.02 2.66 -8.34
N SER A 107 10.41 1.44 -7.99
CA SER A 107 11.32 0.61 -8.78
C SER A 107 10.57 -0.07 -9.92
N MET A 108 10.49 0.56 -11.09
CA MET A 108 9.74 0.04 -12.22
C MET A 108 10.25 -1.33 -12.70
N THR A 109 11.57 -1.55 -12.62
CA THR A 109 12.17 -2.86 -12.95
C THR A 109 11.66 -3.96 -12.02
N ARG A 110 11.53 -3.69 -10.72
CA ARG A 110 11.05 -4.66 -9.74
C ARG A 110 9.55 -4.88 -9.85
N VAL A 111 8.78 -3.81 -10.01
CA VAL A 111 7.33 -3.88 -10.22
C VAL A 111 7.03 -4.77 -11.44
N ARG A 112 7.72 -4.58 -12.58
CA ARG A 112 7.55 -5.41 -13.77
C ARG A 112 7.91 -6.89 -13.49
N ARG A 113 9.06 -7.15 -12.88
CA ARG A 113 9.49 -8.52 -12.52
C ARG A 113 8.53 -9.20 -11.57
N PHE A 114 8.02 -8.48 -10.59
CA PHE A 114 7.09 -9.00 -9.61
C PHE A 114 5.75 -9.35 -10.26
N ALA A 115 5.21 -8.47 -11.10
CA ALA A 115 3.99 -8.72 -11.86
C ALA A 115 4.14 -9.93 -12.79
N GLU A 116 5.30 -10.09 -13.45
CA GLU A 116 5.60 -11.24 -14.30
C GLU A 116 5.70 -12.55 -13.51
N ALA A 117 6.41 -12.53 -12.37
CA ALA A 117 6.57 -13.71 -11.50
C ALA A 117 5.26 -14.23 -10.93
N ASN A 118 4.31 -13.33 -10.67
CA ASN A 118 3.00 -13.65 -10.10
C ASN A 118 1.92 -13.93 -11.15
N ARG A 119 2.21 -13.67 -12.42
CA ARG A 119 1.26 -13.94 -13.52
C ARG A 119 0.91 -15.43 -13.56
N GLY A 120 -0.30 -15.78 -13.14
CA GLY A 120 -0.85 -17.15 -13.16
C GLY A 120 -0.51 -18.05 -11.97
N ARG A 121 0.34 -17.62 -11.02
CA ARG A 121 0.67 -18.44 -9.82
C ARG A 121 -0.35 -18.35 -8.70
N LEU A 122 -1.00 -17.21 -8.56
CA LEU A 122 -1.87 -16.93 -7.43
C LEU A 122 -3.25 -16.46 -7.95
N ARG A 123 -4.03 -17.42 -8.49
CA ARG A 123 -5.37 -17.13 -9.05
C ARG A 123 -6.32 -16.45 -8.06
N HIS A 124 -6.09 -16.62 -6.76
CA HIS A 124 -6.89 -16.04 -5.69
C HIS A 124 -6.17 -14.94 -4.90
N THR A 125 -4.90 -14.70 -5.16
CA THR A 125 -4.19 -13.53 -4.67
C THR A 125 -4.30 -12.47 -5.76
N ARG A 126 -5.09 -11.46 -5.53
CA ARG A 126 -5.19 -10.31 -6.43
C ARG A 126 -4.03 -9.33 -6.25
N PHE A 127 -2.94 -9.79 -5.66
CA PHE A 127 -1.70 -9.05 -5.61
C PHE A 127 -1.09 -9.08 -7.03
N GLU A 128 -1.56 -8.17 -7.86
CA GLU A 128 -1.07 -8.03 -9.24
C GLU A 128 0.35 -7.48 -9.25
N GLY A 129 0.79 -6.86 -8.15
CA GLY A 129 2.08 -6.19 -8.04
C GLY A 129 2.24 -5.09 -9.07
N ASN A 130 1.12 -4.58 -9.59
CA ASN A 130 1.13 -3.53 -10.58
C ASN A 130 1.42 -2.16 -9.93
N LEU A 131 1.70 -1.16 -10.76
CA LEU A 131 2.05 0.18 -10.30
C LEU A 131 0.96 0.81 -9.44
N ALA A 132 -0.32 0.60 -9.78
CA ALA A 132 -1.44 1.17 -9.03
C ALA A 132 -1.53 0.62 -7.61
N GLU A 133 -1.34 -0.69 -7.46
CA GLU A 133 -1.37 -1.38 -6.17
C GLU A 133 -0.21 -0.94 -5.28
N VAL A 134 1.01 -0.91 -5.84
CA VAL A 134 2.20 -0.46 -5.12
C VAL A 134 2.05 0.99 -4.64
N LEU A 135 1.53 1.89 -5.47
CA LEU A 135 1.26 3.27 -5.08
C LEU A 135 0.14 3.37 -4.04
N ALA A 136 -0.92 2.57 -4.17
CA ALA A 136 -2.00 2.53 -3.20
C ALA A 136 -1.51 2.07 -1.82
N HIS A 137 -0.62 1.08 -1.77
CA HIS A 137 0.05 0.62 -0.56
C HIS A 137 0.83 1.75 0.12
N GLU A 138 1.72 2.45 -0.61
CA GLU A 138 2.51 3.55 -0.06
C GLU A 138 1.62 4.71 0.43
N ILE A 139 0.57 5.05 -0.32
CA ILE A 139 -0.38 6.09 0.06
C ILE A 139 -1.18 5.68 1.31
N SER A 140 -1.45 4.40 1.50
CA SER A 140 -2.11 3.90 2.70
C SER A 140 -1.28 4.16 3.97
N HIS A 141 0.05 4.04 3.91
CA HIS A 141 0.92 4.45 5.02
C HIS A 141 0.78 5.94 5.35
N PHE A 142 0.68 6.82 4.33
CA PHE A 142 0.48 8.26 4.55
C PHE A 142 -0.88 8.55 5.20
N ASN A 143 -1.91 7.85 4.74
CA ASN A 143 -3.25 7.98 5.30
C ASN A 143 -3.29 7.50 6.76
N SER A 144 -2.62 6.39 7.08
CA SER A 144 -2.49 5.86 8.44
C SER A 144 -1.76 6.84 9.35
N LEU A 145 -0.66 7.44 8.87
CA LEU A 145 0.09 8.46 9.61
C LEU A 145 -0.79 9.67 9.94
N ARG A 146 -1.60 10.12 8.99
CA ARG A 146 -2.50 11.26 9.18
C ARG A 146 -3.65 10.96 10.12
N ALA A 147 -4.22 9.76 10.02
CA ALA A 147 -5.35 9.34 10.85
C ALA A 147 -4.93 9.09 12.31
N LEU A 148 -3.77 8.49 12.54
CA LEU A 148 -3.28 8.10 13.87
C LEU A 148 -2.36 9.14 14.51
N GLY A 149 -1.74 10.01 13.71
CA GLY A 149 -0.63 10.87 14.12
C GLY A 149 0.70 10.12 14.19
N LEU A 150 1.81 10.90 14.18
CA LEU A 150 3.17 10.36 14.03
C LEU A 150 3.52 9.31 15.09
N ARG A 151 3.29 9.62 16.37
CA ARG A 151 3.68 8.73 17.47
C ARG A 151 3.00 7.36 17.36
N ARG A 152 1.68 7.36 17.15
CA ARG A 152 0.89 6.13 17.12
C ARG A 152 1.16 5.33 15.85
N HIS A 153 1.35 6.00 14.71
CA HIS A 153 1.75 5.36 13.46
C HIS A 153 3.11 4.66 13.58
N LEU A 154 4.13 5.33 14.15
CA LEU A 154 5.46 4.75 14.33
C LEU A 154 5.51 3.62 15.37
N SER A 155 4.55 3.55 16.29
CA SER A 155 4.44 2.47 17.28
C SER A 155 3.68 1.25 16.76
N LEU A 156 3.08 1.29 15.56
CA LEU A 156 2.41 0.12 15.02
C LEU A 156 3.40 -1.02 14.77
N PRO A 157 3.10 -2.24 15.24
CA PRO A 157 3.83 -3.42 14.82
C PRO A 157 3.79 -3.60 13.31
N LEU A 158 4.85 -4.19 12.74
CA LEU A 158 4.99 -4.36 11.29
C LEU A 158 3.77 -5.05 10.65
N TRP A 159 3.23 -6.11 11.27
CA TRP A 159 2.08 -6.82 10.75
C TRP A 159 0.81 -5.96 10.64
N LYS A 160 0.63 -4.99 11.54
CA LYS A 160 -0.50 -4.03 11.47
C LYS A 160 -0.27 -3.01 10.38
N SER A 161 0.94 -2.44 10.33
CA SER A 161 1.29 -1.39 9.37
C SER A 161 1.25 -1.90 7.93
N GLU A 162 1.98 -2.99 7.66
CA GLU A 162 2.03 -3.60 6.32
C GLU A 162 0.71 -4.28 5.95
N GLY A 163 0.11 -5.04 6.90
CA GLY A 163 -1.16 -5.70 6.66
C GLY A 163 -2.29 -4.72 6.34
N TRP A 164 -2.32 -3.57 7.02
CA TRP A 164 -3.27 -2.50 6.73
C TRP A 164 -3.03 -1.89 5.35
N ALA A 165 -1.77 -1.59 5.01
CA ALA A 165 -1.43 -1.02 3.72
C ALA A 165 -1.81 -1.96 2.56
N GLU A 166 -1.51 -3.25 2.67
CA GLU A 166 -1.89 -4.27 1.69
C GLU A 166 -3.41 -4.45 1.59
N TYR A 167 -4.11 -4.54 2.73
CA TYR A 167 -5.56 -4.66 2.75
C TYR A 167 -6.22 -3.45 2.08
N GLN A 168 -5.82 -2.23 2.41
CA GLN A 168 -6.38 -1.02 1.82
C GLN A 168 -6.07 -0.89 0.32
N ALA A 169 -4.87 -1.25 -0.11
CA ALA A 169 -4.48 -1.26 -1.53
C ALA A 169 -5.35 -2.21 -2.37
N ASN A 170 -5.82 -3.31 -1.76
CA ASN A 170 -6.62 -4.33 -2.42
C ASN A 170 -8.12 -4.22 -2.16
N LEU A 171 -8.57 -3.32 -1.28
CA LEU A 171 -9.96 -3.23 -0.81
C LEU A 171 -10.97 -3.05 -1.95
N ALA A 172 -10.64 -2.24 -2.97
CA ALA A 172 -11.50 -2.05 -4.14
C ALA A 172 -11.71 -3.37 -4.91
N ALA A 173 -10.64 -4.15 -5.07
CA ALA A 173 -10.67 -5.43 -5.76
C ALA A 173 -11.42 -6.50 -4.94
N ILE A 174 -11.18 -6.53 -3.63
CA ILE A 174 -11.87 -7.43 -2.69
C ILE A 174 -13.39 -7.20 -2.76
N ARG A 175 -13.83 -5.94 -2.72
CA ARG A 175 -15.25 -5.58 -2.73
C ARG A 175 -15.92 -5.76 -4.09
N ALA A 176 -15.18 -5.68 -5.19
CA ALA A 176 -15.73 -5.89 -6.53
C ALA A 176 -15.85 -7.37 -6.90
N ASP A 177 -15.16 -8.26 -6.19
CA ASP A 177 -15.13 -9.69 -6.50
C ASP A 177 -16.26 -10.45 -5.82
N THR A 178 -17.25 -10.87 -6.58
CA THR A 178 -18.34 -11.71 -6.09
C THR A 178 -17.91 -13.14 -5.73
N SER A 179 -16.76 -13.58 -6.25
CA SER A 179 -16.15 -14.90 -5.95
C SER A 179 -15.12 -14.84 -4.83
N TYR A 180 -14.99 -13.67 -4.19
CA TYR A 180 -14.03 -13.48 -3.11
C TYR A 180 -14.36 -14.40 -1.93
N ASP A 181 -13.39 -15.21 -1.54
CA ASP A 181 -13.49 -16.16 -0.42
C ASP A 181 -12.25 -16.06 0.47
N LEU A 182 -12.45 -15.52 1.67
CA LEU A 182 -11.39 -15.39 2.66
C LEU A 182 -10.93 -16.76 3.19
N HIS A 183 -11.83 -17.76 3.30
CA HIS A 183 -11.44 -19.11 3.69
C HIS A 183 -10.47 -19.72 2.68
N ALA A 184 -10.76 -19.63 1.38
CA ALA A 184 -9.86 -20.12 0.34
C ALA A 184 -8.48 -19.43 0.37
N ARG A 185 -8.41 -18.16 0.74
CA ARG A 185 -7.15 -17.42 0.88
C ARG A 185 -6.36 -17.85 2.12
N ILE A 186 -7.04 -18.17 3.21
CA ILE A 186 -6.39 -18.74 4.40
C ILE A 186 -5.88 -20.14 4.09
N ASP A 187 -6.63 -20.99 3.38
CA ASP A 187 -6.15 -22.30 2.93
C ASP A 187 -4.86 -22.19 2.11
N GLN A 188 -4.75 -21.21 1.23
CA GLN A 188 -3.52 -20.95 0.49
C GLN A 188 -2.35 -20.52 1.39
N LEU A 189 -2.60 -19.71 2.43
CA LEU A 189 -1.57 -19.36 3.41
C LEU A 189 -1.04 -20.62 4.13
N LEU A 190 -1.93 -21.56 4.41
CA LEU A 190 -1.62 -22.78 5.15
C LEU A 190 -1.02 -23.88 4.28
N ASP A 191 -1.13 -23.79 2.95
CA ASP A 191 -0.51 -24.74 2.03
C ASP A 191 0.99 -24.45 1.87
N ASP A 192 1.82 -25.11 2.67
CA ASP A 192 3.29 -24.96 2.66
C ASP A 192 3.93 -25.22 1.29
N ARG A 193 3.26 -25.98 0.40
CA ARG A 193 3.76 -26.27 -0.96
C ARG A 193 3.82 -25.02 -1.83
N LEU A 194 3.02 -24.02 -1.52
CA LEU A 194 3.01 -22.74 -2.26
C LEU A 194 4.17 -21.81 -1.84
N TRP A 195 4.80 -22.07 -0.68
CA TRP A 195 5.79 -21.19 -0.08
C TRP A 195 7.15 -21.87 0.01
N GLY A 196 8.00 -21.67 -1.00
CA GLY A 196 9.40 -22.09 -0.92
C GLY A 196 10.21 -21.24 0.08
N GLU A 197 11.44 -21.64 0.40
CA GLU A 197 12.31 -20.93 1.35
C GLU A 197 12.53 -19.45 1.01
N SER A 198 12.64 -19.14 -0.28
CA SER A 198 12.79 -17.76 -0.78
C SER A 198 11.54 -16.89 -0.59
N ALA A 199 10.39 -17.48 -0.30
CA ALA A 199 9.11 -16.78 -0.18
C ALA A 199 8.74 -16.39 1.27
N ARG A 200 9.61 -16.57 2.25
CA ARG A 200 9.30 -16.29 3.67
C ARG A 200 8.78 -14.87 3.90
N LEU A 201 9.40 -13.87 3.28
CA LEU A 201 8.96 -12.49 3.42
C LEU A 201 7.57 -12.28 2.79
N ALA A 202 7.36 -12.80 1.59
CA ALA A 202 6.08 -12.72 0.90
C ALA A 202 4.96 -13.40 1.70
N ARG A 203 5.24 -14.59 2.27
CA ARG A 203 4.29 -15.29 3.16
C ARG A 203 3.93 -14.46 4.39
N ARG A 204 4.91 -13.82 5.04
CA ARG A 204 4.66 -12.97 6.22
C ARG A 204 3.81 -11.74 5.88
N LEU A 205 4.06 -11.09 4.76
CA LEU A 205 3.25 -9.96 4.30
C LEU A 205 1.83 -10.41 3.94
N TRP A 206 1.70 -11.55 3.29
CA TRP A 206 0.42 -12.18 2.99
C TRP A 206 -0.37 -12.52 4.26
N GLU A 207 0.28 -13.12 5.25
CA GLU A 207 -0.33 -13.40 6.53
C GLU A 207 -0.78 -12.12 7.23
N ALA A 208 0.06 -11.10 7.25
CA ALA A 208 -0.27 -9.80 7.83
C ALA A 208 -1.50 -9.17 7.16
N GLN A 209 -1.59 -9.23 5.83
CA GLN A 209 -2.77 -8.80 5.09
C GLN A 209 -4.02 -9.59 5.50
N LEU A 210 -3.96 -10.93 5.53
CA LEU A 210 -5.11 -11.77 5.87
C LEU A 210 -5.60 -11.55 7.30
N LEU A 211 -4.69 -11.33 8.25
CA LEU A 211 -5.04 -11.00 9.63
C LEU A 211 -5.83 -9.68 9.69
N VAL A 212 -5.34 -8.65 9.01
CA VAL A 212 -6.01 -7.34 8.98
C VAL A 212 -7.33 -7.41 8.23
N GLU A 213 -7.36 -8.14 7.11
CA GLU A 213 -8.56 -8.35 6.32
C GLU A 213 -9.65 -9.10 7.10
N PHE A 214 -9.28 -10.17 7.84
CA PHE A 214 -10.17 -10.86 8.75
C PHE A 214 -10.71 -9.92 9.84
N LEU A 215 -9.85 -9.13 10.45
CA LEU A 215 -10.28 -8.16 11.46
C LEU A 215 -11.20 -7.09 10.87
N GLY A 216 -10.94 -6.63 9.65
CA GLY A 216 -11.77 -5.63 8.96
C GLY A 216 -13.11 -6.20 8.49
N GLU A 217 -13.10 -7.26 7.70
CA GLU A 217 -14.29 -7.76 7.01
C GLU A 217 -15.17 -8.66 7.91
N VAL A 218 -14.57 -9.42 8.85
CA VAL A 218 -15.30 -10.35 9.72
C VAL A 218 -15.60 -9.74 11.09
N LYS A 219 -14.64 -9.02 11.67
CA LYS A 219 -14.80 -8.43 13.01
C LYS A 219 -15.21 -6.95 12.99
N GLY A 220 -15.24 -6.31 11.83
CA GLY A 220 -15.63 -4.91 11.66
C GLY A 220 -14.63 -3.89 12.20
N PHE A 221 -13.37 -4.27 12.39
CA PHE A 221 -12.31 -3.39 12.89
C PHE A 221 -11.96 -2.31 11.86
N ARG A 222 -11.74 -1.11 12.37
CA ARG A 222 -11.17 0.01 11.63
C ARG A 222 -9.72 0.25 12.04
N LEU A 223 -9.05 1.14 11.35
CA LEU A 223 -7.66 1.50 11.65
C LEU A 223 -7.45 1.87 13.13
N ALA A 224 -8.38 2.61 13.72
CA ALA A 224 -8.31 3.02 15.12
C ALA A 224 -8.37 1.83 16.09
N ASP A 225 -9.21 0.81 15.77
CA ASP A 225 -9.33 -0.42 16.56
C ASP A 225 -8.08 -1.29 16.41
N LEU A 226 -7.60 -1.42 15.16
CA LEU A 226 -6.37 -2.15 14.85
C LEU A 226 -5.16 -1.56 15.59
N ALA A 227 -5.12 -0.23 15.74
CA ALA A 227 -4.02 0.46 16.42
C ALA A 227 -4.01 0.31 17.95
N ARG A 228 -4.96 -0.40 18.56
CA ARG A 228 -4.98 -0.68 20.01
C ARG A 228 -3.88 -1.66 20.39
N GLU A 229 -3.32 -1.49 21.59
CA GLU A 229 -2.21 -2.33 22.07
C GLU A 229 -2.65 -3.76 22.42
N ASP A 230 -3.91 -3.94 22.84
CA ASP A 230 -4.49 -5.25 23.20
C ASP A 230 -4.78 -6.14 21.97
N VAL A 231 -4.78 -5.59 20.75
CA VAL A 231 -4.87 -6.34 19.51
C VAL A 231 -3.49 -6.85 19.12
N THR A 232 -3.17 -8.07 19.50
CA THR A 232 -1.86 -8.71 19.20
C THR A 232 -1.94 -9.59 17.96
N GLU A 233 -0.77 -9.85 17.32
CA GLU A 233 -0.70 -10.76 16.18
C GLU A 233 -1.19 -12.17 16.56
N ALA A 234 -0.79 -12.65 17.74
CA ALA A 234 -1.20 -13.97 18.24
C ALA A 234 -2.72 -14.05 18.46
N SER A 235 -3.34 -13.02 19.07
CA SER A 235 -4.79 -13.01 19.29
C SER A 235 -5.57 -12.95 17.98
N ALA A 236 -5.09 -12.13 17.00
CA ALA A 236 -5.71 -12.03 15.68
C ALA A 236 -5.60 -13.36 14.91
N ARG A 237 -4.43 -14.00 14.94
CA ARG A 237 -4.19 -15.31 14.30
C ARG A 237 -5.08 -16.38 14.91
N ASN A 238 -5.13 -16.48 16.22
CA ASN A 238 -5.96 -17.48 16.91
C ASN A 238 -7.45 -17.28 16.56
N ALA A 239 -7.94 -16.06 16.59
CA ALA A 239 -9.32 -15.75 16.23
C ALA A 239 -9.65 -16.05 14.74
N MET A 240 -8.72 -15.75 13.83
CA MET A 240 -8.84 -16.08 12.40
C MET A 240 -8.87 -17.60 12.19
N MET A 241 -7.96 -18.34 12.82
CA MET A 241 -7.89 -19.79 12.70
C MET A 241 -9.09 -20.49 13.35
N GLU A 242 -9.61 -19.97 14.46
CA GLU A 242 -10.84 -20.48 15.08
C GLU A 242 -12.05 -20.27 14.14
N TRP A 243 -12.19 -19.09 13.55
CA TRP A 243 -13.24 -18.78 12.59
C TRP A 243 -13.13 -19.64 11.32
N HIS A 244 -11.92 -19.95 10.87
CA HIS A 244 -11.64 -20.72 9.67
C HIS A 244 -11.90 -22.23 9.81
N ARG A 245 -11.93 -22.79 11.02
CA ARG A 245 -12.08 -24.25 11.26
C ARG A 245 -13.35 -24.80 10.62
N PRO A 246 -13.28 -25.96 9.88
CA PRO A 246 -14.44 -26.67 9.40
C PRO A 246 -15.34 -27.09 10.57
N GLY A 247 -16.60 -26.71 10.55
CA GLY A 247 -17.59 -27.07 11.58
C GLY A 247 -18.02 -25.93 12.50
N THR A 248 -17.35 -24.79 12.50
CA THR A 248 -17.87 -23.55 13.12
C THR A 248 -18.80 -22.77 12.19
N VAL A 249 -19.38 -23.43 11.19
CA VAL A 249 -20.51 -22.86 10.42
C VAL A 249 -21.76 -22.87 11.31
N GLY A 250 -21.63 -22.26 12.49
CA GLY A 250 -22.74 -21.75 13.25
C GLY A 250 -23.18 -20.48 12.55
N SER A 251 -24.31 -20.57 11.83
CA SER A 251 -25.10 -19.44 11.31
C SER A 251 -24.22 -18.29 10.76
N ALA A 252 -24.06 -18.25 9.43
CA ALA A 252 -23.79 -16.98 8.77
C ALA A 252 -24.61 -15.92 9.53
N PRO A 253 -24.01 -14.80 9.97
CA PRO A 253 -24.83 -13.71 10.45
C PRO A 253 -25.83 -13.44 9.33
N SER A 254 -27.07 -13.83 9.58
CA SER A 254 -28.19 -13.54 8.71
C SER A 254 -28.00 -12.09 8.31
N SER A 255 -27.88 -11.84 7.02
CA SER A 255 -27.79 -10.56 6.34
C SER A 255 -28.16 -9.39 7.27
N VAL A 256 -27.24 -9.04 8.18
CA VAL A 256 -27.29 -7.76 8.87
C VAL A 256 -27.11 -6.78 7.72
N GLY A 257 -28.20 -6.11 7.39
CA GLY A 257 -28.31 -5.24 6.27
C GLY A 257 -27.04 -4.42 6.16
N ARG A 258 -26.33 -4.61 5.04
CA ARG A 258 -25.21 -3.73 4.68
C ARG A 258 -25.74 -2.32 4.88
N PRO A 259 -25.14 -1.49 5.74
CA PRO A 259 -25.52 -0.10 5.74
C PRO A 259 -25.24 0.38 4.32
N THR A 260 -26.29 0.56 3.55
CA THR A 260 -26.24 1.29 2.30
C THR A 260 -25.85 2.71 2.67
N ALA A 261 -24.55 2.94 2.80
CA ALA A 261 -24.01 4.27 2.87
C ALA A 261 -24.26 4.91 1.50
N THR A 262 -25.46 5.44 1.36
CA THR A 262 -25.82 6.33 0.27
C THR A 262 -25.03 7.61 0.48
N TRP A 263 -23.79 7.64 -0.01
CA TRP A 263 -23.02 8.85 -0.09
C TRP A 263 -23.65 9.71 -1.18
N ILE A 264 -24.61 10.56 -0.78
CA ILE A 264 -25.10 11.64 -1.62
C ILE A 264 -23.93 12.60 -1.78
N TYR A 265 -23.26 12.51 -2.92
CA TYR A 265 -22.31 13.50 -3.37
C TYR A 265 -23.08 14.80 -3.65
N ARG A 266 -23.14 15.71 -2.68
CA ARG A 266 -23.59 17.08 -2.91
C ARG A 266 -22.50 17.83 -3.67
N SER A 267 -22.67 17.99 -4.97
CA SER A 267 -21.88 18.96 -5.75
C SER A 267 -21.97 20.32 -5.08
N PRO A 268 -20.84 21.02 -4.90
CA PRO A 268 -20.88 22.40 -4.46
C PRO A 268 -21.60 23.24 -5.53
N LYS A 269 -22.69 23.90 -5.10
CA LYS A 269 -23.38 24.86 -5.95
C LYS A 269 -22.40 25.93 -6.39
N SER A 270 -22.21 26.10 -7.70
CA SER A 270 -21.55 27.25 -8.29
C SER A 270 -22.32 28.50 -7.90
N SER A 271 -21.78 29.30 -7.00
CA SER A 271 -22.24 30.67 -6.80
C SER A 271 -21.79 31.52 -7.99
N LYS A 272 -22.80 32.06 -8.68
CA LYS A 272 -22.59 33.11 -9.66
C LYS A 272 -22.04 34.36 -9.00
#